data_60d99bd5b8fc107981b57f3574cce93c
#
_entry.id   60d99bd5b8fc107981b57f3574cce93c
#
_cell.length_a   1.000
_cell.length_b   1.000
_cell.length_c   1.000
_cell.angle_alpha   90.00
_cell.angle_beta   90.00
_cell.angle_gamma   90.00
#
_symmetry.space_group_name_H-M   'P 1'
#
loop_
_entity.id
_entity.type
_entity.pdbx_description
1 polymer ?
#
loop_
_entity_poly.entity_id
_entity_poly.type
_entity_poly.pdbx_seq_one_letter_code
_entity_poly.pdbx_strand_id
1 'polypeptide(L)'
;MTRAELERAVYQECSHSDAPDPRIVTRIRRLLTEGVHAVLGEPGLAYLADSDTPSVVASVASQARYVVPESIAAIRHISERTNDRLLTPMSLAAYRALDPDAASTTGTPTHYVPIGRVGVAVQPTDASDIFVDSTSGSDTNTAYLDGFITGGYQRKTAVTMTGTTAVSLGITSFLELNDFYLSHPAVGTVTLHEDASGGTELARITIGETRPNYYGFYLWPTPAAVVSYYIDARRDVSPLTANTSEPPWPEDFHHVLVAYAAWREWMFKGDPGRADDALQRYRTTLARLKYFTQSQTDELPVMGRRRTAGHSRLGGYYPADTWSAS
;
A
#
# COMPACT_ATOMS: atom_id res chain seq x y z
N MET A 1 1.23 21.48 9.54
CA MET A 1 0.22 22.17 8.67
C MET A 1 -0.81 21.15 8.20
N THR A 2 -2.05 21.45 8.44
CA THR A 2 -3.21 20.69 7.95
C THR A 2 -3.43 20.92 6.44
N ARG A 3 -4.24 20.06 5.79
CA ARG A 3 -4.61 20.27 4.38
C ARG A 3 -5.18 21.67 4.12
N ALA A 4 -6.06 22.16 5.01
CA ALA A 4 -6.68 23.47 4.84
C ALA A 4 -5.64 24.61 4.88
N GLU A 5 -4.63 24.48 5.71
CA GLU A 5 -3.51 25.45 5.78
C GLU A 5 -2.61 25.37 4.54
N LEU A 6 -2.34 24.16 4.06
CA LEU A 6 -1.60 23.94 2.82
C LEU A 6 -2.33 24.52 1.60
N GLU A 7 -3.64 24.28 1.47
CA GLU A 7 -4.48 24.89 0.41
C GLU A 7 -4.37 26.41 0.43
N ARG A 8 -4.54 27.03 1.62
CA ARG A 8 -4.45 28.48 1.78
C ARG A 8 -3.07 29.00 1.40
N ALA A 9 -2.00 28.34 1.82
CA ALA A 9 -0.64 28.72 1.46
C ALA A 9 -0.40 28.67 -0.07
N VAL A 10 -0.92 27.65 -0.76
CA VAL A 10 -0.86 27.56 -2.23
C VAL A 10 -1.67 28.65 -2.89
N TYR A 11 -2.88 28.99 -2.37
CA TYR A 11 -3.67 30.08 -2.92
C TYR A 11 -2.95 31.43 -2.84
N GLN A 12 -2.34 31.74 -1.70
CA GLN A 12 -1.55 32.95 -1.51
C GLN A 12 -0.35 32.99 -2.46
N GLU A 13 0.39 31.90 -2.56
CA GLU A 13 1.56 31.82 -3.42
C GLU A 13 1.21 31.94 -4.91
N CYS A 14 0.11 31.33 -5.32
CA CYS A 14 -0.34 31.37 -6.71
C CYS A 14 -1.23 32.57 -7.04
N SER A 15 -1.36 33.55 -6.13
CA SER A 15 -2.19 34.74 -6.32
C SER A 15 -3.66 34.43 -6.65
N HIS A 16 -4.20 33.38 -6.00
CA HIS A 16 -5.63 33.11 -6.01
C HIS A 16 -6.33 33.88 -4.88
N SER A 17 -7.62 34.10 -5.02
CA SER A 17 -8.45 34.66 -3.93
C SER A 17 -8.56 33.70 -2.77
N ASP A 18 -8.87 34.18 -1.56
CA ASP A 18 -9.09 33.35 -0.38
C ASP A 18 -10.33 32.42 -0.53
N ALA A 19 -11.23 32.72 -1.45
CA ALA A 19 -12.36 31.86 -1.84
C ALA A 19 -12.30 31.58 -3.36
N PRO A 20 -11.41 30.68 -3.80
CA PRO A 20 -11.24 30.40 -5.22
C PRO A 20 -12.42 29.59 -5.79
N ASP A 21 -12.54 29.61 -7.13
CA ASP A 21 -13.50 28.76 -7.85
C ASP A 21 -13.35 27.28 -7.41
N PRO A 22 -14.46 26.53 -7.22
CA PRO A 22 -14.43 25.12 -6.86
C PRO A 22 -13.53 24.23 -7.74
N ARG A 23 -13.36 24.60 -9.01
CA ARG A 23 -12.45 23.91 -9.94
C ARG A 23 -10.99 24.09 -9.55
N ILE A 24 -10.62 25.28 -9.06
CA ILE A 24 -9.27 25.57 -8.55
C ILE A 24 -9.05 24.77 -7.26
N VAL A 25 -10.01 24.78 -6.35
CA VAL A 25 -9.96 24.00 -5.10
C VAL A 25 -9.71 22.51 -5.40
N THR A 26 -10.51 21.93 -6.29
CA THR A 26 -10.37 20.51 -6.67
C THR A 26 -8.99 20.22 -7.28
N ARG A 27 -8.50 21.12 -8.15
CA ARG A 27 -7.19 20.97 -8.76
C ARG A 27 -6.07 21.05 -7.72
N ILE A 28 -6.08 22.04 -6.83
CA ILE A 28 -5.05 22.19 -5.80
C ILE A 28 -5.04 20.99 -4.86
N ARG A 29 -6.19 20.46 -4.45
CA ARG A 29 -6.29 19.23 -3.64
C ARG A 29 -5.63 18.04 -4.33
N ARG A 30 -5.89 17.87 -5.62
CA ARG A 30 -5.24 16.83 -6.41
C ARG A 30 -3.72 17.03 -6.45
N LEU A 31 -3.24 18.27 -6.67
CA LEU A 31 -1.82 18.58 -6.72
C LEU A 31 -1.13 18.34 -5.36
N LEU A 32 -1.78 18.64 -4.25
CA LEU A 32 -1.25 18.32 -2.91
C LEU A 32 -1.14 16.80 -2.70
N THR A 33 -2.15 16.03 -3.11
CA THR A 33 -2.10 14.56 -3.06
C THR A 33 -1.00 14.00 -3.95
N GLU A 34 -0.89 14.47 -5.20
CA GLU A 34 0.21 14.10 -6.11
C GLU A 34 1.58 14.43 -5.50
N GLY A 35 1.69 15.57 -4.80
CA GLY A 35 2.89 15.99 -4.08
C GLY A 35 3.28 15.03 -2.97
N VAL A 36 2.32 14.55 -2.17
CA VAL A 36 2.57 13.52 -1.14
C VAL A 36 3.16 12.26 -1.77
N HIS A 37 2.55 11.76 -2.83
CA HIS A 37 3.07 10.58 -3.53
C HIS A 37 4.45 10.82 -4.16
N ALA A 38 4.70 12.04 -4.70
CA ALA A 38 5.99 12.39 -5.26
C ALA A 38 7.10 12.41 -4.20
N VAL A 39 6.83 13.00 -3.03
CA VAL A 39 7.79 13.02 -1.91
C VAL A 39 8.07 11.62 -1.40
N LEU A 40 7.05 10.80 -1.15
CA LEU A 40 7.21 9.42 -0.65
C LEU A 40 7.78 8.46 -1.70
N GLY A 41 7.68 8.80 -2.99
CA GLY A 41 8.32 8.07 -4.07
C GLY A 41 9.82 8.30 -4.18
N GLU A 42 10.35 9.34 -3.51
CA GLU A 42 11.77 9.66 -3.55
C GLU A 42 12.63 8.64 -2.79
N PRO A 43 13.76 8.22 -3.35
CA PRO A 43 14.69 7.33 -2.67
C PRO A 43 15.11 7.88 -1.30
N GLY A 44 14.98 7.06 -0.27
CA GLY A 44 15.31 7.42 1.11
C GLY A 44 14.19 8.07 1.93
N LEU A 45 13.03 8.36 1.33
CA LEU A 45 11.87 8.91 2.07
C LEU A 45 10.70 7.92 2.20
N ALA A 46 10.76 6.80 1.50
CA ALA A 46 9.68 5.81 1.48
C ALA A 46 9.34 5.24 2.87
N TYR A 47 10.29 5.25 3.82
CA TYR A 47 10.06 4.77 5.18
C TYR A 47 9.15 5.70 6.02
N LEU A 48 8.99 6.97 5.64
CA LEU A 48 8.08 7.89 6.32
C LEU A 48 6.61 7.43 6.22
N ALA A 49 6.33 6.52 5.31
CA ALA A 49 5.04 5.85 5.19
C ALA A 49 5.04 4.45 5.83
N ASP A 50 6.12 4.03 6.48
CA ASP A 50 6.16 2.72 7.13
C ASP A 50 5.26 2.69 8.37
N SER A 51 4.75 1.53 8.71
CA SER A 51 3.90 1.35 9.88
C SER A 51 4.74 1.35 11.16
N ASP A 52 4.35 2.13 12.18
CA ASP A 52 5.02 2.13 13.48
C ASP A 52 4.86 0.80 14.22
N THR A 53 3.78 0.08 13.91
CA THR A 53 3.50 -1.24 14.47
C THR A 53 3.33 -2.25 13.36
N PRO A 54 4.00 -3.40 13.44
CA PRO A 54 3.83 -4.45 12.45
C PRO A 54 2.40 -5.00 12.48
N SER A 55 1.87 -5.33 11.30
CA SER A 55 0.63 -6.08 11.21
C SER A 55 0.88 -7.53 11.62
N VAL A 56 -0.03 -8.12 12.40
CA VAL A 56 0.09 -9.51 12.85
C VAL A 56 -0.86 -10.38 12.06
N VAL A 57 -0.33 -11.41 11.41
CA VAL A 57 -1.11 -12.44 10.72
C VAL A 57 -0.79 -13.78 11.34
N ALA A 58 -1.83 -14.49 11.82
CA ALA A 58 -1.69 -15.87 12.25
C ALA A 58 -1.80 -16.80 11.04
N SER A 59 -0.87 -17.74 10.89
CA SER A 59 -1.00 -18.78 9.87
C SER A 59 -2.10 -19.78 10.23
N VAL A 60 -2.64 -20.40 9.20
CA VAL A 60 -3.55 -21.53 9.30
C VAL A 60 -2.85 -22.74 8.70
N ALA A 61 -2.94 -23.90 9.35
CA ALA A 61 -2.34 -25.12 8.82
C ALA A 61 -2.89 -25.43 7.42
N SER A 62 -2.01 -25.81 6.51
CA SER A 62 -2.32 -26.13 5.12
C SER A 62 -2.83 -24.97 4.25
N GLN A 63 -2.75 -23.73 4.74
CA GLN A 63 -3.07 -22.54 3.97
C GLN A 63 -1.77 -21.86 3.51
N ALA A 64 -1.61 -21.69 2.20
CA ALA A 64 -0.43 -21.01 1.63
C ALA A 64 -0.62 -19.50 1.46
N ARG A 65 -1.84 -19.04 1.08
CA ARG A 65 -2.16 -17.65 0.74
C ARG A 65 -2.69 -16.90 1.95
N TYR A 66 -2.16 -15.72 2.15
CA TYR A 66 -2.55 -14.76 3.18
C TYR A 66 -2.77 -13.39 2.60
N VAL A 67 -3.55 -12.58 3.30
CA VAL A 67 -3.73 -11.18 3.00
C VAL A 67 -3.42 -10.33 4.22
N VAL A 68 -2.92 -9.14 3.97
CA VAL A 68 -2.72 -8.12 5.00
C VAL A 68 -3.90 -7.16 4.94
N PRO A 69 -4.36 -6.65 6.10
CA PRO A 69 -5.42 -5.66 6.14
C PRO A 69 -5.14 -4.47 5.24
N GLU A 70 -6.21 -3.81 4.88
CA GLU A 70 -6.24 -2.58 4.09
C GLU A 70 -5.19 -1.56 4.52
N SER A 71 -4.72 -0.74 3.60
CA SER A 71 -3.74 0.33 3.80
C SER A 71 -2.25 -0.02 3.63
N ILE A 72 -1.91 -1.22 3.16
CA ILE A 72 -0.52 -1.56 2.87
C ILE A 72 -0.21 -1.43 1.38
N ALA A 73 0.81 -0.62 1.05
CA ALA A 73 1.29 -0.45 -0.32
C ALA A 73 2.35 -1.50 -0.69
N ALA A 74 3.16 -1.93 0.27
CA ALA A 74 4.20 -2.93 0.04
C ALA A 74 4.65 -3.57 1.36
N ILE A 75 4.96 -4.86 1.33
CA ILE A 75 5.61 -5.57 2.43
C ILE A 75 7.12 -5.28 2.37
N ARG A 76 7.70 -4.86 3.50
CA ARG A 76 9.14 -4.68 3.68
C ARG A 76 9.81 -5.98 4.04
N HIS A 77 9.34 -6.58 5.11
CA HIS A 77 9.77 -7.90 5.55
C HIS A 77 8.70 -8.58 6.40
N ILE A 78 8.82 -9.89 6.50
CA ILE A 78 7.97 -10.72 7.35
C ILE A 78 8.89 -11.46 8.32
N SER A 79 8.56 -11.43 9.61
CA SER A 79 9.27 -12.18 10.65
C SER A 79 8.33 -13.13 11.38
N GLU A 80 8.84 -14.32 11.68
CA GLU A 80 8.18 -15.28 12.55
C GLU A 80 8.47 -14.93 14.01
N ARG A 81 7.43 -14.70 14.80
CA ARG A 81 7.58 -14.27 16.19
C ARG A 81 8.18 -15.33 17.12
N THR A 82 7.83 -16.58 16.90
CA THR A 82 8.18 -17.65 17.87
C THR A 82 9.67 -17.93 17.89
N ASN A 83 10.35 -17.81 16.74
CA ASN A 83 11.77 -18.13 16.58
C ASN A 83 12.61 -16.91 16.15
N ASP A 84 12.07 -15.70 16.21
CA ASP A 84 12.71 -14.44 15.76
C ASP A 84 13.36 -14.57 14.38
N ARG A 85 12.70 -15.27 13.47
CA ARG A 85 13.26 -15.59 12.18
C ARG A 85 12.69 -14.68 11.09
N LEU A 86 13.57 -14.01 10.37
CA LEU A 86 13.21 -13.24 9.18
C LEU A 86 12.99 -14.18 7.99
N LEU A 87 11.85 -14.02 7.29
CA LEU A 87 11.56 -14.77 6.07
C LEU A 87 12.27 -14.08 4.88
N THR A 88 12.74 -14.92 3.94
CA THR A 88 13.40 -14.43 2.73
C THR A 88 12.36 -14.12 1.64
N PRO A 89 12.38 -12.95 1.00
CA PRO A 89 11.48 -12.67 -0.11
C PRO A 89 11.83 -13.54 -1.32
N MET A 90 10.81 -14.05 -2.00
CA MET A 90 10.93 -14.85 -3.22
C MET A 90 10.00 -14.28 -4.30
N SER A 91 10.40 -14.36 -5.56
CA SER A 91 9.52 -13.98 -6.67
C SER A 91 8.46 -15.05 -6.93
N LEU A 92 7.30 -14.64 -7.45
CA LEU A 92 6.23 -15.58 -7.82
C LEU A 92 6.69 -16.59 -8.88
N ALA A 93 7.58 -16.19 -9.79
CA ALA A 93 8.15 -17.10 -10.80
C ALA A 93 9.04 -18.18 -10.16
N ALA A 94 9.90 -17.81 -9.19
CA ALA A 94 10.72 -18.76 -8.44
C ALA A 94 9.87 -19.71 -7.62
N TYR A 95 8.82 -19.19 -6.95
CA TYR A 95 7.87 -20.00 -6.19
C TYR A 95 7.20 -21.08 -7.07
N ARG A 96 6.65 -20.68 -8.23
CA ARG A 96 6.00 -21.61 -9.17
C ARG A 96 6.96 -22.63 -9.78
N ALA A 97 8.25 -22.28 -9.88
CA ALA A 97 9.26 -23.20 -10.36
C ALA A 97 9.66 -24.24 -9.30
N LEU A 98 9.62 -23.86 -8.01
CA LEU A 98 9.93 -24.77 -6.89
C LEU A 98 8.76 -25.69 -6.53
N ASP A 99 7.56 -25.17 -6.59
CA ASP A 99 6.33 -25.89 -6.19
C ASP A 99 5.21 -25.57 -7.20
N PRO A 100 5.19 -26.29 -8.34
CA PRO A 100 4.14 -26.12 -9.35
C PRO A 100 2.73 -26.39 -8.81
N ASP A 101 2.64 -27.27 -7.79
CA ASP A 101 1.43 -27.57 -7.02
C ASP A 101 1.57 -26.95 -5.62
N ALA A 102 1.21 -25.70 -5.52
CA ALA A 102 1.48 -24.80 -4.39
C ALA A 102 1.07 -25.31 -2.99
N ALA A 103 0.31 -26.38 -2.90
CA ALA A 103 -0.14 -26.98 -1.64
C ALA A 103 0.64 -28.24 -1.22
N SER A 104 1.56 -28.73 -2.06
CA SER A 104 2.18 -30.04 -1.85
C SER A 104 3.26 -30.04 -0.78
N THR A 105 3.99 -28.95 -0.61
CA THR A 105 5.10 -28.86 0.34
C THR A 105 4.67 -28.15 1.62
N THR A 106 4.44 -28.92 2.70
CA THR A 106 4.10 -28.37 4.02
C THR A 106 5.32 -28.34 4.94
N GLY A 107 5.40 -27.35 5.82
CA GLY A 107 6.50 -27.21 6.77
C GLY A 107 6.51 -25.88 7.51
N THR A 108 7.67 -25.55 8.07
CA THR A 108 7.90 -24.22 8.66
C THR A 108 8.29 -23.24 7.54
N PRO A 109 7.52 -22.19 7.29
CA PRO A 109 7.83 -21.20 6.27
C PRO A 109 9.21 -20.57 6.43
N THR A 110 9.92 -20.50 5.33
CA THR A 110 11.25 -19.85 5.23
C THR A 110 11.26 -18.67 4.31
N HIS A 111 10.28 -18.63 3.41
CA HIS A 111 10.15 -17.61 2.38
C HIS A 111 8.74 -17.03 2.36
N TYR A 112 8.63 -15.81 1.87
CA TYR A 112 7.35 -15.22 1.52
C TYR A 112 7.39 -14.70 0.07
N VAL A 113 6.23 -14.74 -0.58
CA VAL A 113 6.08 -14.37 -2.00
C VAL A 113 5.05 -13.26 -2.10
N PRO A 114 5.44 -12.00 -2.32
CA PRO A 114 4.47 -10.93 -2.50
C PRO A 114 3.69 -11.12 -3.80
N ILE A 115 2.35 -11.05 -3.72
CA ILE A 115 1.45 -11.14 -4.88
C ILE A 115 1.09 -9.73 -5.35
N GLY A 116 1.03 -8.76 -4.43
CA GLY A 116 0.52 -7.42 -4.67
C GLY A 116 -0.95 -7.26 -4.26
N ARG A 117 -1.63 -6.29 -4.85
CA ARG A 117 -3.05 -6.04 -4.54
C ARG A 117 -3.93 -7.19 -5.02
N VAL A 118 -4.85 -7.60 -4.17
CA VAL A 118 -5.80 -8.68 -4.44
C VAL A 118 -7.22 -8.20 -4.13
N GLY A 119 -8.19 -8.65 -4.94
CA GLY A 119 -9.58 -8.22 -4.82
C GLY A 119 -10.38 -9.00 -3.78
N VAL A 120 -9.83 -10.09 -3.21
CA VAL A 120 -10.55 -10.96 -2.28
C VAL A 120 -9.60 -11.40 -1.17
N ALA A 121 -10.05 -11.30 0.07
CA ALA A 121 -9.24 -11.66 1.25
C ALA A 121 -9.21 -13.17 1.46
N VAL A 122 -10.37 -13.79 1.46
CA VAL A 122 -10.57 -15.22 1.70
C VAL A 122 -11.27 -15.83 0.49
N GLN A 123 -10.86 -17.03 0.11
CA GLN A 123 -11.55 -17.77 -0.95
C GLN A 123 -12.73 -18.56 -0.35
N PRO A 124 -13.80 -18.82 -1.12
CA PRO A 124 -14.87 -19.71 -0.69
C PRO A 124 -14.32 -21.07 -0.26
N THR A 125 -14.93 -21.66 0.76
CA THR A 125 -14.50 -22.98 1.26
C THR A 125 -14.97 -24.11 0.37
N ASP A 126 -16.14 -23.95 -0.22
CA ASP A 126 -16.81 -24.88 -1.13
C ASP A 126 -17.46 -24.11 -2.28
N ALA A 127 -18.18 -24.83 -3.16
CA ALA A 127 -19.01 -24.23 -4.19
C ALA A 127 -20.21 -23.54 -3.53
N SER A 128 -20.09 -22.22 -3.28
CA SER A 128 -20.99 -21.46 -2.43
C SER A 128 -21.79 -20.42 -3.20
N ASP A 129 -22.92 -20.03 -2.62
CA ASP A 129 -23.67 -18.84 -3.01
C ASP A 129 -23.04 -17.61 -2.37
N ILE A 130 -22.81 -16.57 -3.14
CA ILE A 130 -22.13 -15.37 -2.71
C ILE A 130 -23.12 -14.23 -2.58
N PHE A 131 -23.07 -13.55 -1.42
CA PHE A 131 -23.93 -12.42 -1.08
C PHE A 131 -23.11 -11.15 -0.90
N VAL A 132 -23.75 -10.02 -1.14
CA VAL A 132 -23.18 -8.69 -0.90
C VAL A 132 -24.18 -7.83 -0.13
N ASP A 133 -23.68 -7.11 0.86
CA ASP A 133 -24.44 -6.10 1.61
C ASP A 133 -23.57 -4.88 1.94
N SER A 134 -24.19 -3.86 2.53
CA SER A 134 -23.51 -2.65 3.00
C SER A 134 -23.98 -2.26 4.40
N THR A 135 -23.16 -1.52 5.11
CA THR A 135 -23.58 -0.86 6.37
C THR A 135 -24.43 0.40 6.13
N SER A 136 -24.57 0.87 4.88
CA SER A 136 -25.36 2.04 4.49
C SER A 136 -26.54 1.67 3.60
N GLY A 137 -27.75 2.11 3.98
CA GLY A 137 -28.95 1.97 3.13
C GLY A 137 -28.88 2.76 1.81
N SER A 138 -27.92 3.69 1.68
CA SER A 138 -27.71 4.50 0.47
C SER A 138 -26.87 3.80 -0.60
N ASP A 139 -26.26 2.66 -0.30
CA ASP A 139 -25.48 1.89 -1.27
C ASP A 139 -26.41 1.06 -2.17
N THR A 140 -26.79 1.66 -3.29
CA THR A 140 -27.55 1.03 -4.36
C THR A 140 -26.72 0.81 -5.62
N ASN A 141 -25.40 0.74 -5.44
CA ASN A 141 -24.42 0.53 -6.50
C ASN A 141 -24.56 -0.87 -7.10
N THR A 142 -24.08 -1.02 -8.33
CA THR A 142 -23.91 -2.36 -8.90
C THR A 142 -22.60 -2.95 -8.40
N ALA A 143 -22.68 -4.12 -7.78
CA ALA A 143 -21.55 -4.94 -7.36
C ALA A 143 -21.23 -5.94 -8.46
N TYR A 144 -19.94 -6.04 -8.81
CA TYR A 144 -19.42 -6.95 -9.83
C TYR A 144 -18.49 -7.96 -9.17
N LEU A 145 -18.64 -9.21 -9.56
CA LEU A 145 -17.80 -10.32 -9.11
C LEU A 145 -17.26 -11.08 -10.32
N ASP A 146 -15.98 -11.41 -10.31
CA ASP A 146 -15.31 -12.27 -11.28
C ASP A 146 -14.67 -13.45 -10.57
N GLY A 147 -14.87 -14.66 -11.07
CA GLY A 147 -14.32 -15.86 -10.46
C GLY A 147 -14.49 -17.09 -11.32
N PHE A 148 -14.05 -18.23 -10.80
CA PHE A 148 -14.24 -19.53 -11.41
C PHE A 148 -15.33 -20.30 -10.67
N ILE A 149 -16.21 -20.93 -11.45
CA ILE A 149 -17.24 -21.82 -10.92
C ILE A 149 -16.82 -23.27 -11.04
N THR A 150 -17.60 -24.16 -10.43
CA THR A 150 -17.45 -25.62 -10.60
C THR A 150 -17.35 -25.99 -12.07
N GLY A 151 -16.33 -26.75 -12.45
CA GLY A 151 -16.03 -27.08 -13.83
C GLY A 151 -14.96 -26.19 -14.51
N GLY A 152 -14.40 -25.20 -13.78
CA GLY A 152 -13.29 -24.38 -14.26
C GLY A 152 -13.70 -23.26 -15.22
N TYR A 153 -14.98 -22.95 -15.33
CA TYR A 153 -15.45 -21.85 -16.19
C TYR A 153 -15.38 -20.51 -15.46
N GLN A 154 -14.76 -19.52 -16.09
CA GLN A 154 -14.77 -18.14 -15.60
C GLN A 154 -16.19 -17.56 -15.73
N ARG A 155 -16.65 -16.93 -14.68
CA ARG A 155 -17.92 -16.22 -14.64
C ARG A 155 -17.75 -14.81 -14.11
N LYS A 156 -18.42 -13.88 -14.80
CA LYS A 156 -18.63 -12.51 -14.31
C LYS A 156 -20.10 -12.34 -14.03
N THR A 157 -20.42 -11.82 -12.87
CA THR A 157 -21.78 -11.51 -12.46
C THR A 157 -21.89 -10.11 -11.93
N ALA A 158 -23.08 -9.56 -11.94
CA ALA A 158 -23.36 -8.23 -11.41
C ALA A 158 -24.73 -8.24 -10.76
N VAL A 159 -24.83 -7.57 -9.61
CA VAL A 159 -26.10 -7.38 -8.91
C VAL A 159 -26.21 -5.94 -8.41
N THR A 160 -27.43 -5.39 -8.46
CA THR A 160 -27.71 -4.10 -7.82
C THR A 160 -27.93 -4.33 -6.34
N MET A 161 -27.13 -3.66 -5.51
CA MET A 161 -27.26 -3.71 -4.07
C MET A 161 -28.53 -2.98 -3.59
N THR A 162 -29.03 -3.40 -2.45
CA THR A 162 -30.22 -2.81 -1.81
C THR A 162 -29.89 -2.20 -0.44
N GLY A 163 -28.64 -1.73 -0.30
CA GLY A 163 -28.15 -1.15 0.94
C GLY A 163 -27.80 -2.22 1.97
N THR A 164 -28.46 -2.19 3.13
CA THR A 164 -28.15 -3.07 4.27
C THR A 164 -28.73 -4.49 4.15
N THR A 165 -29.48 -4.77 3.11
CA THR A 165 -30.02 -6.13 2.88
C THR A 165 -29.08 -6.91 1.98
N ALA A 166 -28.68 -8.10 2.42
CA ALA A 166 -27.83 -8.97 1.63
C ALA A 166 -28.55 -9.44 0.34
N VAL A 167 -27.86 -9.30 -0.77
CA VAL A 167 -28.35 -9.68 -2.10
C VAL A 167 -27.46 -10.76 -2.67
N SER A 168 -28.06 -11.88 -3.11
CA SER A 168 -27.31 -12.93 -3.80
C SER A 168 -26.82 -12.47 -5.16
N LEU A 169 -25.59 -12.83 -5.50
CA LEU A 169 -25.01 -12.63 -6.84
C LEU A 169 -25.55 -13.62 -7.89
N GLY A 170 -26.46 -14.52 -7.48
CA GLY A 170 -27.19 -15.40 -8.37
C GLY A 170 -26.39 -16.54 -8.98
N ILE A 171 -25.21 -16.83 -8.47
CA ILE A 171 -24.36 -17.94 -8.84
C ILE A 171 -23.98 -18.72 -7.58
N THR A 172 -24.35 -19.98 -7.52
CA THR A 172 -24.26 -20.85 -6.33
C THR A 172 -23.07 -21.81 -6.35
N SER A 173 -22.06 -21.55 -7.15
CA SER A 173 -21.01 -22.54 -7.40
C SER A 173 -19.62 -21.93 -7.62
N PHE A 174 -19.36 -20.78 -7.02
CA PHE A 174 -18.01 -20.18 -7.05
C PHE A 174 -17.03 -21.01 -6.22
N LEU A 175 -15.94 -21.42 -6.85
CA LEU A 175 -14.80 -22.11 -6.21
C LEU A 175 -13.64 -21.17 -5.94
N GLU A 176 -13.46 -20.17 -6.82
CA GLU A 176 -12.37 -19.20 -6.71
C GLU A 176 -12.86 -17.83 -7.14
N LEU A 177 -12.55 -16.81 -6.36
CA LEU A 177 -12.86 -15.43 -6.65
C LEU A 177 -11.60 -14.68 -7.04
N ASN A 178 -11.65 -13.98 -8.17
CA ASN A 178 -10.51 -13.22 -8.71
C ASN A 178 -10.62 -11.74 -8.39
N ASP A 179 -11.79 -11.12 -8.60
CA ASP A 179 -11.96 -9.68 -8.46
C ASP A 179 -13.37 -9.35 -7.95
N PHE A 180 -13.45 -8.31 -7.13
CA PHE A 180 -14.69 -7.76 -6.60
C PHE A 180 -14.62 -6.24 -6.68
N TYR A 181 -15.65 -5.58 -7.25
CA TYR A 181 -15.68 -4.13 -7.36
C TYR A 181 -17.08 -3.57 -7.51
N LEU A 182 -17.23 -2.27 -7.24
CA LEU A 182 -18.47 -1.51 -7.36
C LEU A 182 -18.44 -0.57 -8.56
N SER A 183 -19.63 -0.23 -9.07
CA SER A 183 -19.80 0.77 -10.14
C SER A 183 -19.44 2.20 -9.70
N HIS A 184 -19.63 2.53 -8.42
CA HIS A 184 -19.36 3.84 -7.82
C HIS A 184 -18.79 3.65 -6.41
N PRO A 185 -18.12 4.66 -5.85
CA PRO A 185 -17.59 4.60 -4.49
C PRO A 185 -18.66 4.27 -3.46
N ALA A 186 -18.32 3.40 -2.51
CA ALA A 186 -19.20 2.99 -1.41
C ALA A 186 -19.49 4.15 -0.45
N VAL A 187 -20.73 4.26 0.00
CA VAL A 187 -21.16 5.21 1.04
C VAL A 187 -20.97 4.61 2.44
N GLY A 188 -21.23 3.32 2.57
CA GLY A 188 -20.93 2.51 3.75
C GLY A 188 -19.80 1.52 3.50
N THR A 189 -19.56 0.63 4.44
CA THR A 189 -18.67 -0.51 4.23
C THR A 189 -19.45 -1.60 3.51
N VAL A 190 -18.99 -2.00 2.33
CA VAL A 190 -19.59 -3.09 1.54
C VAL A 190 -18.84 -4.37 1.81
N THR A 191 -19.57 -5.44 2.13
CA THR A 191 -19.01 -6.74 2.49
C THR A 191 -19.53 -7.83 1.55
N LEU A 192 -18.62 -8.70 1.13
CA LEU A 192 -18.90 -9.90 0.35
C LEU A 192 -18.85 -11.11 1.29
N HIS A 193 -19.90 -11.92 1.32
CA HIS A 193 -20.02 -13.06 2.22
C HIS A 193 -20.21 -14.35 1.43
N GLU A 194 -19.72 -15.43 2.01
CA GLU A 194 -20.09 -16.78 1.61
C GLU A 194 -21.44 -17.14 2.26
N ASP A 195 -22.35 -17.72 1.52
CA ASP A 195 -23.72 -18.08 1.89
C ASP A 195 -24.63 -16.87 2.18
N ALA A 196 -25.27 -16.78 3.34
CA ALA A 196 -26.16 -15.68 3.69
C ALA A 196 -25.43 -14.55 4.42
N SER A 197 -26.14 -13.44 4.66
CA SER A 197 -25.67 -12.38 5.55
C SER A 197 -25.23 -12.93 6.90
N GLY A 198 -23.97 -12.62 7.30
CA GLY A 198 -23.33 -13.15 8.49
C GLY A 198 -22.56 -14.45 8.28
N GLY A 199 -22.43 -14.95 7.06
CA GLY A 199 -21.50 -16.00 6.67
C GLY A 199 -20.04 -15.53 6.70
N THR A 200 -19.15 -16.38 6.19
CA THR A 200 -17.71 -16.05 6.12
C THR A 200 -17.48 -14.82 5.25
N GLU A 201 -16.86 -13.79 5.79
CA GLU A 201 -16.45 -12.60 5.03
C GLU A 201 -15.33 -12.97 4.05
N LEU A 202 -15.57 -12.75 2.77
CA LEU A 202 -14.62 -13.03 1.70
C LEU A 202 -13.86 -11.78 1.25
N ALA A 203 -14.53 -10.64 1.23
CA ALA A 203 -13.94 -9.36 0.87
C ALA A 203 -14.72 -8.19 1.48
N ARG A 204 -14.03 -7.05 1.61
CA ARG A 204 -14.59 -5.79 2.11
C ARG A 204 -14.12 -4.61 1.28
N ILE A 205 -15.03 -3.70 0.97
CA ILE A 205 -14.74 -2.40 0.35
C ILE A 205 -15.04 -1.31 1.37
N THR A 206 -14.06 -0.47 1.65
CA THR A 206 -14.21 0.65 2.59
C THR A 206 -14.94 1.83 1.98
N ILE A 207 -15.43 2.71 2.84
CA ILE A 207 -16.14 3.94 2.47
C ILE A 207 -15.27 4.77 1.50
N GLY A 208 -15.85 5.23 0.40
CA GLY A 208 -15.20 6.04 -0.61
C GLY A 208 -14.41 5.26 -1.65
N GLU A 209 -14.28 3.94 -1.50
CA GLU A 209 -13.56 3.07 -2.43
C GLU A 209 -14.53 2.35 -3.39
N THR A 210 -14.00 1.89 -4.50
CA THR A 210 -14.73 1.06 -5.48
C THR A 210 -14.22 -0.39 -5.51
N ARG A 211 -13.09 -0.68 -4.85
CA ARG A 211 -12.45 -2.00 -4.83
C ARG A 211 -11.84 -2.27 -3.46
N PRO A 212 -11.75 -3.55 -3.07
CA PRO A 212 -10.97 -3.93 -1.91
C PRO A 212 -9.50 -3.56 -2.06
N ASN A 213 -8.86 -3.21 -0.96
CA ASN A 213 -7.45 -2.80 -0.94
C ASN A 213 -6.62 -3.74 -0.07
N TYR A 214 -6.64 -5.03 -0.41
CA TYR A 214 -5.82 -6.03 0.27
C TYR A 214 -4.47 -6.20 -0.43
N TYR A 215 -3.44 -6.52 0.35
CA TYR A 215 -2.14 -6.93 -0.15
C TYR A 215 -1.91 -8.40 0.15
N GLY A 216 -1.80 -9.23 -0.89
CA GLY A 216 -1.65 -10.67 -0.78
C GLY A 216 -0.20 -11.13 -0.79
N PHE A 217 0.07 -12.23 -0.10
CA PHE A 217 1.35 -12.93 -0.14
C PHE A 217 1.15 -14.44 0.09
N TYR A 218 2.11 -15.25 -0.40
CA TYR A 218 2.20 -16.66 -0.04
C TYR A 218 3.31 -16.88 0.99
N LEU A 219 3.13 -17.90 1.84
CA LEU A 219 4.18 -18.46 2.67
C LEU A 219 4.67 -19.79 2.06
N TRP A 220 5.97 -19.99 2.04
CA TRP A 220 6.57 -21.22 1.53
C TRP A 220 7.69 -21.74 2.45
N PRO A 221 7.72 -23.05 2.78
CA PRO A 221 6.66 -24.06 2.60
C PRO A 221 5.32 -23.64 3.20
N THR A 222 4.24 -24.28 2.75
CA THR A 222 2.90 -24.04 3.32
C THR A 222 2.93 -24.37 4.82
N PRO A 223 2.44 -23.49 5.72
CA PRO A 223 2.49 -23.70 7.15
C PRO A 223 1.87 -25.03 7.57
N ALA A 224 2.60 -25.81 8.37
CA ALA A 224 2.10 -27.04 8.97
C ALA A 224 1.36 -26.79 10.30
N ALA A 225 1.54 -25.61 10.91
CA ALA A 225 0.98 -25.24 12.21
C ALA A 225 0.58 -23.76 12.25
N VAL A 226 -0.20 -23.39 13.27
CA VAL A 226 -0.55 -21.98 13.52
C VAL A 226 0.63 -21.28 14.19
N VAL A 227 1.16 -20.26 13.52
CA VAL A 227 2.27 -19.42 13.99
C VAL A 227 1.93 -17.96 13.67
N SER A 228 2.32 -17.03 14.54
CA SER A 228 2.14 -15.60 14.31
C SER A 228 3.31 -15.01 13.52
N TYR A 229 2.99 -14.28 12.47
CA TYR A 229 3.93 -13.54 11.63
C TYR A 229 3.73 -12.04 11.83
N TYR A 230 4.82 -11.33 12.03
CA TYR A 230 4.85 -9.88 12.01
C TYR A 230 5.22 -9.38 10.62
N ILE A 231 4.43 -8.48 10.11
CA ILE A 231 4.57 -7.92 8.78
C ILE A 231 4.89 -6.44 8.93
N ASP A 232 6.14 -6.09 8.65
CA ASP A 232 6.53 -4.71 8.51
C ASP A 232 6.24 -4.26 7.08
N ALA A 233 5.45 -3.22 6.98
CA ALA A 233 4.90 -2.80 5.72
C ALA A 233 4.93 -1.28 5.55
N ARG A 234 5.06 -0.85 4.30
CA ARG A 234 4.79 0.52 3.91
C ARG A 234 3.27 0.69 3.79
N ARG A 235 2.73 1.67 4.51
CA ARG A 235 1.31 2.02 4.40
C ARG A 235 1.00 2.61 3.03
N ASP A 236 -0.17 2.36 2.54
CA ASP A 236 -0.75 3.17 1.46
C ASP A 236 -1.12 4.52 2.07
N VAL A 237 -0.49 5.57 1.58
CA VAL A 237 -0.72 6.91 2.14
C VAL A 237 -2.05 7.40 1.61
N SER A 238 -3.01 7.48 2.51
CA SER A 238 -4.30 8.07 2.20
C SER A 238 -4.13 9.48 1.65
N PRO A 239 -4.83 9.85 0.58
CA PRO A 239 -4.84 11.23 0.12
C PRO A 239 -5.30 12.14 1.26
N LEU A 240 -4.83 13.39 1.26
CA LEU A 240 -5.22 14.40 2.24
C LEU A 240 -6.72 14.72 2.07
N THR A 241 -7.62 13.86 2.56
CA THR A 241 -9.07 13.93 2.30
C THR A 241 -9.79 14.88 3.23
N ALA A 242 -9.47 14.88 4.53
CA ALA A 242 -10.07 15.76 5.51
C ALA A 242 -9.33 17.09 5.61
N ASN A 243 -10.01 18.18 6.00
CA ASN A 243 -9.39 19.49 6.21
C ASN A 243 -8.30 19.46 7.29
N THR A 244 -8.39 18.51 8.23
CA THR A 244 -7.45 18.26 9.32
C THR A 244 -6.37 17.24 9.00
N SER A 245 -6.39 16.63 7.79
CA SER A 245 -5.34 15.68 7.38
C SER A 245 -3.99 16.37 7.30
N GLU A 246 -2.94 15.71 7.78
CA GLU A 246 -1.56 16.18 7.77
C GLU A 246 -0.65 15.22 6.99
N PRO A 247 0.43 15.74 6.36
CA PRO A 247 1.45 14.90 5.75
C PRO A 247 2.18 14.04 6.80
N PRO A 248 2.65 12.82 6.44
CA PRO A 248 3.28 11.89 7.39
C PRO A 248 4.76 12.20 7.71
N TRP A 249 5.20 13.45 7.61
CA TRP A 249 6.55 13.90 7.98
C TRP A 249 6.50 15.15 8.84
N PRO A 250 7.62 15.57 9.48
CA PRO A 250 7.64 16.71 10.40
C PRO A 250 7.12 18.01 9.78
N GLU A 251 6.43 18.81 10.57
CA GLU A 251 5.73 20.03 10.14
C GLU A 251 6.67 21.04 9.45
N ASP A 252 7.92 21.12 9.89
CA ASP A 252 8.95 22.02 9.32
C ASP A 252 9.15 21.80 7.80
N PHE A 253 8.79 20.62 7.31
CA PHE A 253 8.95 20.26 5.90
C PHE A 253 7.63 20.23 5.12
N HIS A 254 6.50 20.60 5.72
CA HIS A 254 5.21 20.61 5.02
C HIS A 254 5.20 21.58 3.83
N HIS A 255 6.06 22.61 3.85
CA HIS A 255 6.24 23.54 2.73
C HIS A 255 6.70 22.89 1.41
N VAL A 256 7.24 21.69 1.45
CA VAL A 256 7.59 20.93 0.25
C VAL A 256 6.36 20.72 -0.65
N LEU A 257 5.18 20.47 -0.04
CA LEU A 257 3.92 20.30 -0.77
C LEU A 257 3.41 21.60 -1.36
N VAL A 258 3.57 22.69 -0.62
CA VAL A 258 3.18 24.03 -1.13
C VAL A 258 4.01 24.38 -2.36
N ALA A 259 5.32 24.17 -2.30
CA ALA A 259 6.23 24.42 -3.42
C ALA A 259 5.93 23.50 -4.61
N TYR A 260 5.63 22.22 -4.37
CA TYR A 260 5.23 21.28 -5.42
C TYR A 260 3.93 21.71 -6.12
N ALA A 261 2.89 22.00 -5.33
CA ALA A 261 1.60 22.41 -5.86
C ALA A 261 1.68 23.76 -6.60
N ALA A 262 2.45 24.72 -6.07
CA ALA A 262 2.69 26.01 -6.71
C ALA A 262 3.43 25.86 -8.05
N TRP A 263 4.47 25.01 -8.10
CA TRP A 263 5.17 24.69 -9.34
C TRP A 263 4.19 24.19 -10.42
N ARG A 264 3.37 23.19 -10.08
CA ARG A 264 2.40 22.60 -11.02
C ARG A 264 1.32 23.58 -11.43
N GLU A 265 0.86 24.44 -10.51
CA GLU A 265 -0.16 25.44 -10.78
C GLU A 265 0.37 26.56 -11.69
N TRP A 266 1.62 27.04 -11.50
CA TRP A 266 2.25 28.02 -12.37
C TRP A 266 2.51 27.46 -13.77
N MET A 267 2.88 26.18 -13.88
CA MET A 267 2.95 25.50 -15.18
C MET A 267 1.60 25.49 -15.89
N PHE A 268 0.52 25.22 -15.16
CA PHE A 268 -0.84 25.27 -15.71
C PHE A 268 -1.25 26.66 -16.16
N LYS A 269 -0.83 27.71 -15.43
CA LYS A 269 -1.08 29.12 -15.79
C LYS A 269 -0.23 29.63 -16.96
N GLY A 270 0.77 28.87 -17.41
CA GLY A 270 1.67 29.24 -18.48
C GLY A 270 2.72 30.31 -18.09
N ASP A 271 3.07 30.38 -16.80
CA ASP A 271 4.14 31.24 -16.28
C ASP A 271 5.38 30.41 -15.93
N PRO A 272 6.29 30.17 -16.89
CA PRO A 272 7.45 29.31 -16.66
C PRO A 272 8.45 29.92 -15.66
N GLY A 273 8.56 31.26 -15.57
CA GLY A 273 9.49 31.88 -14.63
C GLY A 273 9.13 31.59 -13.18
N ARG A 274 7.87 31.82 -12.79
CA ARG A 274 7.37 31.48 -11.45
C ARG A 274 7.34 29.99 -11.20
N ALA A 275 7.09 29.18 -12.23
CA ALA A 275 7.15 27.72 -12.11
C ALA A 275 8.56 27.26 -11.78
N ASP A 276 9.60 27.79 -12.42
CA ASP A 276 10.99 27.44 -12.15
C ASP A 276 11.42 27.83 -10.73
N ASP A 277 11.01 29.01 -10.25
CA ASP A 277 11.26 29.45 -8.87
C ASP A 277 10.63 28.49 -7.84
N ALA A 278 9.38 28.10 -8.07
CA ALA A 278 8.68 27.14 -7.21
C ALA A 278 9.32 25.75 -7.27
N LEU A 279 9.76 25.30 -8.45
CA LEU A 279 10.50 24.03 -8.62
C LEU A 279 11.84 24.04 -7.87
N GLN A 280 12.58 25.14 -7.90
CA GLN A 280 13.84 25.25 -7.14
C GLN A 280 13.59 25.19 -5.64
N ARG A 281 12.54 25.84 -5.14
CA ARG A 281 12.12 25.75 -3.73
C ARG A 281 11.72 24.33 -3.36
N TYR A 282 10.94 23.66 -4.20
CA TYR A 282 10.58 22.25 -4.02
C TYR A 282 11.84 21.37 -3.87
N ARG A 283 12.77 21.45 -4.83
CA ARG A 283 14.03 20.68 -4.81
C ARG A 283 14.88 20.95 -3.57
N THR A 284 14.99 22.22 -3.17
CA THR A 284 15.76 22.62 -2.00
C THR A 284 15.14 22.09 -0.71
N THR A 285 13.83 22.21 -0.55
CA THR A 285 13.13 21.72 0.65
C THR A 285 13.14 20.19 0.69
N LEU A 286 12.97 19.52 -0.45
CA LEU A 286 13.07 18.07 -0.57
C LEU A 286 14.46 17.56 -0.20
N ALA A 287 15.53 18.25 -0.64
CA ALA A 287 16.90 17.90 -0.28
C ALA A 287 17.16 18.06 1.23
N ARG A 288 16.59 19.11 1.86
CA ARG A 288 16.65 19.28 3.32
C ARG A 288 15.92 18.17 4.07
N LEU A 289 14.71 17.79 3.61
CA LEU A 289 13.97 16.67 4.18
C LEU A 289 14.77 15.37 4.05
N LYS A 290 15.36 15.09 2.89
CA LYS A 290 16.24 13.92 2.70
C LYS A 290 17.45 13.92 3.64
N TYR A 291 18.10 15.06 3.79
CA TYR A 291 19.23 15.18 4.70
C TYR A 291 18.81 14.96 6.15
N PHE A 292 17.72 15.58 6.59
CA PHE A 292 17.16 15.38 7.93
C PHE A 292 16.87 13.92 8.22
N THR A 293 16.21 13.24 7.30
CA THR A 293 15.88 11.82 7.43
C THR A 293 17.12 10.92 7.40
N GLN A 294 18.10 11.22 6.57
CA GLN A 294 19.34 10.47 6.53
C GLN A 294 20.16 10.65 7.81
N SER A 295 20.19 11.85 8.40
CA SER A 295 20.92 12.10 9.64
C SER A 295 20.36 11.31 10.82
N GLN A 296 19.05 11.07 10.86
CA GLN A 296 18.43 10.23 11.89
C GLN A 296 18.71 8.73 11.71
N THR A 297 18.90 8.28 10.48
CA THR A 297 19.22 6.88 10.20
C THR A 297 20.71 6.56 10.27
N ASP A 298 21.60 7.55 10.16
CA ASP A 298 23.07 7.37 10.22
C ASP A 298 23.57 7.09 11.64
N GLU A 299 22.82 7.33 12.69
CA GLU A 299 23.14 6.92 14.06
C GLU A 299 22.96 5.42 14.32
N LEU A 300 22.35 4.68 13.41
CA LEU A 300 22.14 3.25 13.49
C LEU A 300 23.17 2.47 12.64
N PRO A 301 23.29 1.17 12.80
CA PRO A 301 24.41 0.28 12.46
C PRO A 301 25.02 0.37 11.04
N VAL A 302 24.55 1.29 10.23
CA VAL A 302 25.14 1.57 8.91
C VAL A 302 26.61 2.02 9.03
N MET A 303 27.00 2.64 10.15
CA MET A 303 28.40 3.02 10.39
C MET A 303 29.34 1.81 10.45
N GLY A 304 28.91 0.72 11.06
CA GLY A 304 29.67 -0.53 11.06
C GLY A 304 29.81 -1.16 9.68
N ARG A 305 28.78 -1.08 8.87
CA ARG A 305 28.78 -1.62 7.51
C ARG A 305 29.64 -0.81 6.54
N ARG A 306 29.59 0.52 6.62
CA ARG A 306 30.45 1.39 5.80
C ARG A 306 31.91 1.26 6.16
N ARG A 307 32.23 1.18 7.46
CA ARG A 307 33.60 1.00 7.92
C ARG A 307 34.18 -0.34 7.47
N THR A 308 33.40 -1.41 7.61
CA THR A 308 33.85 -2.73 7.19
C THR A 308 34.04 -2.83 5.67
N ALA A 309 33.09 -2.29 4.88
CA ALA A 309 33.20 -2.28 3.43
C ALA A 309 34.31 -1.32 2.94
N GLY A 310 34.49 -0.17 3.60
CA GLY A 310 35.53 0.79 3.27
C GLY A 310 36.94 0.28 3.63
N HIS A 311 37.08 -0.36 4.78
CA HIS A 311 38.37 -0.89 5.23
C HIS A 311 38.79 -2.09 4.38
N SER A 312 37.89 -2.98 4.01
CA SER A 312 38.24 -4.08 3.13
C SER A 312 38.63 -3.62 1.73
N ARG A 313 38.04 -2.52 1.23
CA ARG A 313 38.41 -1.94 -0.05
C ARG A 313 39.72 -1.13 0.02
N LEU A 314 39.94 -0.40 1.12
CA LEU A 314 41.17 0.34 1.32
C LEU A 314 42.34 -0.59 1.64
N GLY A 315 42.11 -1.65 2.42
CA GLY A 315 43.11 -2.68 2.68
C GLY A 315 43.54 -3.47 1.45
N GLY A 316 42.63 -3.60 0.48
CA GLY A 316 42.97 -4.18 -0.82
C GLY A 316 43.62 -3.20 -1.80
N TYR A 317 43.53 -1.90 -1.53
CA TYR A 317 44.10 -0.85 -2.41
C TYR A 317 45.51 -0.42 -2.02
N TYR A 318 45.92 -0.70 -0.79
CA TYR A 318 47.33 -0.55 -0.36
C TYR A 318 47.87 -1.96 -0.16
N PRO A 319 48.42 -2.58 -1.19
CA PRO A 319 49.08 -3.85 -1.02
C PRO A 319 50.24 -3.64 0.00
N ALA A 320 50.30 -4.56 0.95
CA ALA A 320 51.29 -4.56 2.00
C ALA A 320 52.74 -4.50 1.46
N ASP A 321 52.89 -4.81 0.23
CA ASP A 321 54.17 -4.90 -0.52
C ASP A 321 54.81 -3.53 -0.76
N THR A 322 54.10 -2.41 -0.62
CA THR A 322 54.70 -1.08 -0.77
C THR A 322 55.40 -0.59 0.51
N TRP A 323 55.25 -1.31 1.64
CA TRP A 323 55.86 -0.92 2.93
C TRP A 323 57.00 -1.85 3.37
N SER A 324 57.23 -2.92 2.65
CA SER A 324 58.33 -3.84 2.96
C SER A 324 59.62 -3.54 2.19
N ALA A 325 59.69 -2.44 1.46
CA ALA A 325 60.82 -2.04 0.65
C ALA A 325 61.58 -0.81 1.21
N SER A 326 61.62 -0.67 2.54
CA SER A 326 62.47 0.31 3.17
C SER A 326 63.29 -0.28 4.32
#